data_dd2d9bc559fc8647b12609cf29cca64f
#
_entry.id   dd2d9bc559fc8647b12609cf29cca64f
#
_cell.length_a   1.000
_cell.length_b   1.000
_cell.length_c   1.000
_cell.angle_alpha   90.00
_cell.angle_beta   90.00
_cell.angle_gamma   90.00
#
_symmetry.space_group_name_H-M   'P 1'
#
loop_
_entity.id
_entity.type
_entity.pdbx_description
1 polymer ?
#
loop_
_entity_poly.entity_id
_entity_poly.type
_entity_poly.pdbx_seq_one_letter_code
_entity_poly.pdbx_strand_id
1 'polypeptide(L)'
;MTLLQTEERNVAVIEKIKCAEKKRTKKVCVITNGCPENRIDCARIQKFLGDNGHTVTADIQDAETIVFNACGLTNATQEFSIKIIKFLQAQKKPSAELIVCGCLPKINKPRLREVYKGVTFEHEIEDLADIIETEKSPQDAYANHLVPRSHVPSTHRWRIPDFKRMINPMSIIEKLTESYRNRLDQAINVFGPNSFCIKVSTGCPNKCAFCAVKISRGKLRSKPIDRVIEEFEEGLARGYKEFALLGTDVGAYGRDHGNTLVDLLSELIKIKGDYTIRLRNIQPKFLIEMLPELIEILRSGKISYLSSAAESGNNRILKLMRRGYTIEDYKDAILTLKSRFPELQIRTQIMVGFPSETEQEFQDSLRLLDEINFDFVEVYPFQARPNTEAATMKNQVPAKVIRRRYHKAYMKSLFHLMRSNEQKSLEHRWWPGLLRLSLN
;
A
#
# COMPACT_ATOMS: atom_id res chain seq x y z
N MET A 1 1.15 -59.85 33.06
CA MET A 1 1.33 -58.55 32.29
C MET A 1 0.83 -58.83 30.89
N THR A 2 -0.33 -58.30 30.57
CA THR A 2 -1.08 -58.66 29.36
C THR A 2 -0.57 -57.84 28.15
N LEU A 3 -0.61 -58.42 26.96
CA LEU A 3 -0.23 -57.81 25.67
C LEU A 3 -0.77 -56.39 25.48
N LEU A 4 -1.95 -56.06 26.01
CA LEU A 4 -2.56 -54.74 26.00
C LEU A 4 -1.73 -53.65 26.72
N GLN A 5 -1.05 -53.96 27.81
CA GLN A 5 -0.22 -52.99 28.54
C GLN A 5 1.10 -52.67 27.81
N THR A 6 1.51 -53.53 26.90
CA THR A 6 2.70 -53.32 26.05
C THR A 6 2.36 -52.46 24.84
N GLU A 7 1.16 -52.58 24.28
CA GLU A 7 0.71 -51.72 23.16
C GLU A 7 0.42 -50.27 23.61
N GLU A 8 -0.24 -50.10 24.77
CA GLU A 8 -0.46 -48.73 25.32
C GLU A 8 0.85 -48.03 25.69
N ARG A 9 1.88 -48.74 26.20
CA ARG A 9 3.20 -48.18 26.43
C ARG A 9 3.89 -47.81 25.12
N ASN A 10 3.76 -48.61 24.07
CA ASN A 10 4.35 -48.32 22.76
C ASN A 10 3.66 -47.14 22.07
N VAL A 11 2.34 -47.01 22.17
CA VAL A 11 1.61 -45.85 21.67
C VAL A 11 2.01 -44.59 22.43
N ALA A 12 2.10 -44.62 23.76
CA ALA A 12 2.55 -43.47 24.56
C ALA A 12 4.04 -43.08 24.32
N VAL A 13 4.88 -44.06 23.98
CA VAL A 13 6.29 -43.79 23.59
C VAL A 13 6.35 -43.22 22.18
N ILE A 14 5.54 -43.69 21.24
CA ILE A 14 5.45 -43.16 19.88
C ILE A 14 4.85 -41.74 19.89
N GLU A 15 3.83 -41.47 20.71
CA GLU A 15 3.29 -40.13 20.93
C GLU A 15 4.34 -39.19 21.60
N LYS A 16 5.09 -39.70 22.61
CA LYS A 16 6.21 -38.95 23.20
C LYS A 16 7.38 -38.74 22.23
N ILE A 17 7.66 -39.69 21.36
CA ILE A 17 8.66 -39.56 20.31
C ILE A 17 8.20 -38.56 19.23
N LYS A 18 6.92 -38.58 18.83
CA LYS A 18 6.33 -37.56 17.96
C LYS A 18 6.26 -36.19 18.63
N CYS A 19 6.09 -36.12 19.95
CA CYS A 19 6.16 -34.86 20.71
C CYS A 19 7.61 -34.42 21.00
N ALA A 20 8.60 -35.27 20.82
CA ALA A 20 10.02 -35.02 21.03
C ALA A 20 10.84 -34.83 19.75
N GLU A 21 10.22 -34.93 18.56
CA GLU A 21 10.80 -34.32 17.37
C GLU A 21 10.75 -32.80 17.59
N LYS A 22 11.85 -32.25 18.15
CA LYS A 22 12.05 -30.81 18.29
C LYS A 22 11.66 -30.19 16.97
N LYS A 23 10.55 -29.43 16.94
CA LYS A 23 10.19 -28.60 15.81
C LYS A 23 11.42 -27.93 15.29
N ARG A 24 11.77 -28.20 14.05
CA ARG A 24 12.99 -27.68 13.44
C ARG A 24 12.79 -26.17 13.23
N THR A 25 13.35 -25.38 14.12
CA THR A 25 13.38 -23.94 13.96
C THR A 25 14.16 -23.59 12.70
N LYS A 26 13.54 -22.81 11.80
CA LYS A 26 14.17 -22.38 10.55
C LYS A 26 14.64 -20.92 10.66
N LYS A 27 15.72 -20.60 9.97
CA LYS A 27 16.08 -19.20 9.70
C LYS A 27 15.32 -18.71 8.48
N VAL A 28 14.48 -17.68 8.64
CA VAL A 28 13.60 -17.18 7.58
C VAL A 28 13.91 -15.72 7.26
N CYS A 29 14.12 -15.43 5.98
CA CYS A 29 14.26 -14.08 5.46
C CYS A 29 12.96 -13.62 4.83
N VAL A 30 12.37 -12.51 5.31
CA VAL A 30 11.11 -11.96 4.79
C VAL A 30 11.37 -10.62 4.15
N ILE A 31 11.10 -10.53 2.84
CA ILE A 31 11.41 -9.35 2.03
C ILE A 31 10.24 -8.91 1.15
N THR A 32 10.19 -7.64 0.77
CA THR A 32 9.15 -7.09 -0.12
C THR A 32 9.64 -5.90 -0.93
N ASN A 33 9.11 -5.74 -2.13
CA ASN A 33 9.19 -4.51 -2.92
C ASN A 33 7.87 -3.75 -2.99
N GLY A 34 6.91 -4.12 -2.14
CA GLY A 34 5.52 -3.68 -2.24
C GLY A 34 5.21 -2.33 -1.60
N CYS A 35 3.92 -2.00 -1.66
CA CYS A 35 3.31 -0.82 -1.05
C CYS A 35 3.30 -0.93 0.50
N PRO A 36 2.85 0.11 1.22
CA PRO A 36 2.75 0.06 2.68
C PRO A 36 1.95 -1.12 3.22
N GLU A 37 0.85 -1.53 2.55
CA GLU A 37 0.11 -2.72 2.95
C GLU A 37 0.95 -4.01 2.85
N ASN A 38 1.71 -4.20 1.76
CA ASN A 38 2.61 -5.35 1.66
C ASN A 38 3.73 -5.31 2.70
N ARG A 39 4.20 -4.11 3.06
CA ARG A 39 5.27 -3.93 4.06
C ARG A 39 4.79 -4.28 5.46
N ILE A 40 3.57 -3.91 5.83
CA ILE A 40 2.98 -4.28 7.12
C ILE A 40 2.63 -5.78 7.15
N ASP A 41 2.19 -6.37 6.02
CA ASP A 41 1.99 -7.81 5.91
C ASP A 41 3.30 -8.58 6.13
N CYS A 42 4.43 -8.09 5.62
CA CYS A 42 5.75 -8.67 5.91
C CYS A 42 6.12 -8.56 7.38
N ALA A 43 5.84 -7.44 8.04
CA ALA A 43 6.07 -7.29 9.47
C ALA A 43 5.22 -8.28 10.29
N ARG A 44 3.96 -8.51 9.88
CA ARG A 44 3.10 -9.55 10.48
C ARG A 44 3.67 -10.95 10.27
N ILE A 45 4.17 -11.26 9.06
CA ILE A 45 4.83 -12.53 8.76
C ILE A 45 6.07 -12.71 9.65
N GLN A 46 6.91 -11.69 9.80
CA GLN A 46 8.09 -11.74 10.66
C GLN A 46 7.72 -12.02 12.12
N LYS A 47 6.70 -11.30 12.63
CA LYS A 47 6.20 -11.52 14.00
C LYS A 47 5.63 -12.93 14.16
N PHE A 48 4.78 -13.38 13.26
CA PHE A 48 4.18 -14.70 13.27
C PHE A 48 5.23 -15.82 13.31
N LEU A 49 6.26 -15.71 12.48
CA LEU A 49 7.38 -16.66 12.47
C LEU A 49 8.17 -16.62 13.77
N GLY A 50 8.47 -15.44 14.30
CA GLY A 50 9.15 -15.28 15.59
C GLY A 50 8.34 -15.87 16.76
N ASP A 51 7.03 -15.61 16.80
CA ASP A 51 6.12 -16.14 17.83
C ASP A 51 5.99 -17.67 17.77
N ASN A 52 6.31 -18.29 16.63
CA ASN A 52 6.37 -19.73 16.41
C ASN A 52 7.80 -20.32 16.51
N GLY A 53 8.75 -19.56 17.06
CA GLY A 53 10.11 -20.03 17.36
C GLY A 53 11.08 -20.01 16.19
N HIS A 54 10.70 -19.46 15.01
CA HIS A 54 11.59 -19.30 13.88
C HIS A 54 12.49 -18.05 14.07
N THR A 55 13.70 -18.10 13.55
CA THR A 55 14.63 -16.95 13.59
C THR A 55 14.47 -16.12 12.32
N VAL A 56 14.08 -14.84 12.47
CA VAL A 56 14.02 -13.90 11.33
C VAL A 56 15.41 -13.33 11.07
N THR A 57 15.91 -13.46 9.84
CA THR A 57 17.18 -12.89 9.40
C THR A 57 16.98 -11.90 8.26
N ALA A 58 17.87 -10.91 8.15
CA ALA A 58 17.91 -9.99 7.02
C ALA A 58 18.84 -10.51 5.88
N ASP A 59 19.66 -11.51 6.15
CA ASP A 59 20.62 -12.06 5.21
C ASP A 59 20.01 -13.25 4.45
N ILE A 60 19.87 -13.11 3.13
CA ILE A 60 19.39 -14.17 2.24
C ILE A 60 20.35 -15.38 2.19
N GLN A 61 21.65 -15.15 2.44
CA GLN A 61 22.65 -16.21 2.47
C GLN A 61 22.61 -17.03 3.76
N ASP A 62 22.04 -16.49 4.84
CA ASP A 62 21.87 -17.20 6.11
C ASP A 62 20.53 -17.95 6.18
N ALA A 63 19.57 -17.57 5.34
CA ALA A 63 18.21 -18.09 5.35
C ALA A 63 18.13 -19.55 4.86
N GLU A 64 17.28 -20.35 5.52
CA GLU A 64 16.80 -21.67 5.06
C GLU A 64 15.50 -21.55 4.28
N THR A 65 14.72 -20.50 4.55
CA THR A 65 13.50 -20.15 3.81
C THR A 65 13.49 -18.65 3.53
N ILE A 66 13.15 -18.27 2.31
CA ILE A 66 12.99 -16.87 1.90
C ILE A 66 11.53 -16.67 1.51
N VAL A 67 10.85 -15.74 2.18
CA VAL A 67 9.47 -15.34 1.86
C VAL A 67 9.53 -13.99 1.15
N PHE A 68 9.17 -13.96 -0.12
CA PHE A 68 9.14 -12.74 -0.92
C PHE A 68 7.69 -12.29 -1.20
N ASN A 69 7.27 -11.21 -0.56
CA ASN A 69 5.97 -10.57 -0.80
C ASN A 69 6.09 -9.63 -2.02
N ALA A 70 5.70 -10.16 -3.18
CA ALA A 70 5.91 -9.57 -4.49
C ALA A 70 4.78 -8.62 -4.91
N CYS A 71 5.12 -7.39 -5.29
CA CYS A 71 4.18 -6.44 -5.87
C CYS A 71 3.89 -6.76 -7.33
N GLY A 72 2.61 -6.71 -7.74
CA GLY A 72 2.17 -6.92 -9.13
C GLY A 72 1.24 -5.80 -9.63
N LEU A 73 1.14 -4.67 -8.92
CA LEU A 73 0.12 -3.66 -9.18
C LEU A 73 0.30 -2.96 -10.55
N THR A 74 1.52 -2.57 -10.89
CA THR A 74 1.86 -1.96 -12.18
C THR A 74 2.79 -2.86 -12.98
N ASN A 75 2.91 -2.63 -14.30
CA ASN A 75 3.87 -3.38 -15.12
C ASN A 75 5.30 -3.17 -14.62
N ALA A 76 5.66 -1.95 -14.22
CA ALA A 76 6.98 -1.65 -13.68
C ALA A 76 7.27 -2.41 -12.39
N THR A 77 6.35 -2.41 -11.42
CA THR A 77 6.51 -3.14 -10.16
C THR A 77 6.49 -4.65 -10.35
N GLN A 78 5.69 -5.15 -11.30
CA GLN A 78 5.70 -6.56 -11.70
C GLN A 78 7.06 -6.99 -12.24
N GLU A 79 7.61 -6.28 -13.25
CA GLU A 79 8.91 -6.63 -13.83
C GLU A 79 10.05 -6.45 -12.81
N PHE A 80 9.92 -5.51 -11.89
CA PHE A 80 10.86 -5.39 -10.78
C PHE A 80 10.78 -6.60 -9.83
N SER A 81 9.57 -7.06 -9.48
CA SER A 81 9.38 -8.30 -8.73
C SER A 81 9.99 -9.51 -9.42
N ILE A 82 9.81 -9.62 -10.75
CA ILE A 82 10.42 -10.71 -11.56
C ILE A 82 11.96 -10.65 -11.48
N LYS A 83 12.55 -9.45 -11.53
CA LYS A 83 14.01 -9.29 -11.37
C LYS A 83 14.50 -9.74 -9.99
N ILE A 84 13.75 -9.39 -8.94
CA ILE A 84 14.06 -9.82 -7.57
C ILE A 84 13.97 -11.34 -7.46
N ILE A 85 12.93 -11.98 -8.02
CA ILE A 85 12.79 -13.44 -7.99
C ILE A 85 13.98 -14.12 -8.65
N LYS A 86 14.40 -13.68 -9.83
CA LYS A 86 15.59 -14.22 -10.53
C LYS A 86 16.86 -14.03 -9.70
N PHE A 87 17.01 -12.87 -9.07
CA PHE A 87 18.13 -12.61 -8.18
C PHE A 87 18.14 -13.55 -6.97
N LEU A 88 17.00 -13.72 -6.31
CA LEU A 88 16.89 -14.62 -5.16
C LEU A 88 17.17 -16.08 -5.52
N GLN A 89 16.68 -16.55 -6.66
CA GLN A 89 16.96 -17.90 -7.16
C GLN A 89 18.45 -18.12 -7.40
N ALA A 90 19.18 -17.09 -7.86
CA ALA A 90 20.61 -17.17 -8.14
C ALA A 90 21.47 -17.03 -6.87
N GLN A 91 20.99 -16.31 -5.85
CA GLN A 91 21.77 -15.97 -4.67
C GLN A 91 21.47 -16.81 -3.44
N LYS A 92 20.27 -17.43 -3.35
CA LYS A 92 19.93 -18.27 -2.19
C LYS A 92 20.83 -19.49 -2.09
N LYS A 93 21.01 -20.05 -0.88
CA LYS A 93 21.63 -21.38 -0.71
C LYS A 93 20.89 -22.42 -1.57
N PRO A 94 21.58 -23.41 -2.13
CA PRO A 94 20.93 -24.50 -2.90
C PRO A 94 19.81 -25.20 -2.10
N SER A 95 20.02 -25.40 -0.81
CA SER A 95 19.06 -26.03 0.11
C SER A 95 17.95 -25.08 0.59
N ALA A 96 18.09 -23.77 0.40
CA ALA A 96 17.08 -22.82 0.86
C ALA A 96 15.83 -22.85 -0.04
N GLU A 97 14.67 -22.77 0.59
CA GLU A 97 13.39 -22.66 -0.09
C GLU A 97 13.08 -21.18 -0.41
N LEU A 98 12.51 -20.92 -1.57
CA LEU A 98 11.96 -19.62 -1.93
C LEU A 98 10.43 -19.74 -2.03
N ILE A 99 9.72 -18.91 -1.27
CA ILE A 99 8.26 -18.81 -1.29
C ILE A 99 7.89 -17.43 -1.81
N VAL A 100 7.04 -17.36 -2.84
CA VAL A 100 6.59 -16.09 -3.43
C VAL A 100 5.12 -15.87 -3.12
N CYS A 101 4.81 -14.75 -2.46
CA CYS A 101 3.46 -14.36 -2.08
C CYS A 101 3.12 -12.92 -2.50
N GLY A 102 2.01 -12.38 -2.01
CA GLY A 102 1.59 -11.01 -2.24
C GLY A 102 0.75 -10.84 -3.50
N CYS A 103 0.85 -9.65 -4.12
CA CYS A 103 -0.05 -9.29 -5.22
C CYS A 103 0.27 -10.00 -6.55
N LEU A 104 1.54 -10.26 -6.85
CA LEU A 104 1.96 -10.79 -8.15
C LEU A 104 1.37 -12.17 -8.47
N PRO A 105 1.37 -13.17 -7.56
CA PRO A 105 0.79 -14.49 -7.84
C PRO A 105 -0.67 -14.44 -8.23
N LYS A 106 -1.45 -13.50 -7.68
CA LYS A 106 -2.88 -13.34 -7.97
C LYS A 106 -3.17 -12.53 -9.22
N ILE A 107 -2.43 -11.43 -9.43
CA ILE A 107 -2.69 -10.51 -10.54
C ILE A 107 -2.21 -11.10 -11.87
N ASN A 108 -1.04 -11.74 -11.89
CA ASN A 108 -0.44 -12.26 -13.13
C ASN A 108 0.36 -13.54 -12.89
N LYS A 109 -0.35 -14.60 -12.50
CA LYS A 109 0.22 -15.93 -12.28
C LYS A 109 0.93 -16.48 -13.52
N PRO A 110 0.41 -16.34 -14.77
CA PRO A 110 1.12 -16.80 -15.96
C PRO A 110 2.52 -16.17 -16.09
N ARG A 111 2.62 -14.84 -15.93
CA ARG A 111 3.91 -14.14 -16.02
C ARG A 111 4.88 -14.57 -14.93
N LEU A 112 4.39 -14.83 -13.71
CA LEU A 112 5.20 -15.36 -12.62
C LEU A 112 5.72 -16.76 -12.98
N ARG A 113 4.88 -17.65 -13.51
CA ARG A 113 5.21 -19.05 -13.83
C ARG A 113 6.22 -19.20 -14.97
N GLU A 114 6.40 -18.18 -15.81
CA GLU A 114 7.48 -18.16 -16.82
C GLU A 114 8.88 -18.20 -16.18
N VAL A 115 9.02 -17.65 -14.96
CA VAL A 115 10.33 -17.50 -14.28
C VAL A 115 10.45 -18.25 -12.97
N TYR A 116 9.32 -18.65 -12.38
CA TYR A 116 9.29 -19.27 -11.06
C TYR A 116 8.22 -20.36 -10.98
N LYS A 117 8.64 -21.59 -10.67
CA LYS A 117 7.77 -22.78 -10.56
C LYS A 117 7.64 -23.31 -9.13
N GLY A 118 8.28 -22.64 -8.16
CA GLY A 118 8.27 -23.05 -6.75
C GLY A 118 6.98 -22.70 -6.02
N VAL A 119 7.04 -22.75 -4.70
CA VAL A 119 5.91 -22.56 -3.80
C VAL A 119 5.40 -21.13 -3.87
N THR A 120 4.11 -20.99 -4.10
CA THR A 120 3.40 -19.69 -4.04
C THR A 120 2.18 -19.85 -3.18
N PHE A 121 1.89 -18.85 -2.34
CA PHE A 121 0.58 -18.75 -1.72
C PHE A 121 -0.16 -17.50 -2.23
N GLU A 122 -1.46 -17.64 -2.33
CA GLU A 122 -2.31 -16.64 -2.99
C GLU A 122 -3.06 -15.80 -1.97
N HIS A 123 -3.21 -16.28 -0.75
CA HIS A 123 -3.93 -15.63 0.32
C HIS A 123 -2.95 -15.08 1.36
N GLU A 124 -3.44 -14.76 2.50
CA GLU A 124 -2.68 -14.01 3.48
C GLU A 124 -1.76 -14.92 4.32
N ILE A 125 -1.35 -14.42 5.45
CA ILE A 125 -0.46 -15.11 6.39
C ILE A 125 -0.99 -16.49 6.83
N GLU A 126 -2.30 -16.71 6.72
CA GLU A 126 -2.98 -17.97 7.01
C GLU A 126 -2.45 -19.13 6.12
N ASP A 127 -2.22 -18.87 4.84
CA ASP A 127 -1.67 -19.89 3.93
C ASP A 127 -0.20 -20.23 4.25
N LEU A 128 0.51 -19.32 4.91
CA LEU A 128 1.88 -19.58 5.36
C LEU A 128 1.90 -20.59 6.50
N ALA A 129 0.86 -20.62 7.33
CA ALA A 129 0.73 -21.60 8.41
C ALA A 129 0.60 -23.04 7.90
N ASP A 130 0.04 -23.22 6.70
CA ASP A 130 -0.07 -24.54 6.06
C ASP A 130 1.26 -24.98 5.42
N ILE A 131 2.16 -24.04 5.13
CA ILE A 131 3.46 -24.30 4.49
C ILE A 131 4.58 -24.46 5.50
N ILE A 132 4.52 -23.70 6.59
CA ILE A 132 5.50 -23.71 7.69
C ILE A 132 4.77 -24.18 8.94
N GLU A 133 5.25 -25.27 9.55
CA GLU A 133 4.66 -25.80 10.82
C GLU A 133 4.63 -24.71 11.89
N THR A 134 3.43 -24.41 12.41
CA THR A 134 3.20 -23.37 13.39
C THR A 134 2.25 -23.84 14.49
N GLU A 135 2.41 -23.32 15.71
CA GLU A 135 1.52 -23.58 16.86
C GLU A 135 0.52 -22.46 17.09
N LYS A 136 1.00 -21.22 16.89
CA LYS A 136 0.17 -20.04 17.11
C LYS A 136 -0.57 -19.66 15.84
N SER A 137 -1.80 -19.17 16.00
CA SER A 137 -2.62 -18.71 14.90
C SER A 137 -2.03 -17.46 14.23
N PRO A 138 -2.05 -17.37 12.90
CA PRO A 138 -1.72 -16.13 12.18
C PRO A 138 -2.62 -14.94 12.52
N GLN A 139 -3.83 -15.20 13.05
CA GLN A 139 -4.81 -14.16 13.39
C GLN A 139 -4.33 -13.28 14.54
N ASP A 140 -3.52 -13.82 15.45
CA ASP A 140 -2.98 -13.09 16.61
C ASP A 140 -1.71 -12.30 16.27
N ALA A 141 -1.13 -12.52 15.09
CA ALA A 141 0.04 -11.80 14.64
C ALA A 141 -0.36 -10.47 13.99
N TYR A 142 -0.20 -9.37 14.69
CA TYR A 142 -0.30 -8.02 14.13
C TYR A 142 1.02 -7.27 14.33
N ALA A 143 1.28 -6.32 13.44
CA ALA A 143 2.47 -5.50 13.47
C ALA A 143 2.12 -4.07 13.04
N ASN A 144 2.78 -3.10 13.63
CA ASN A 144 2.46 -1.68 13.50
C ASN A 144 3.61 -0.87 12.92
N HIS A 145 4.60 -1.54 12.32
CA HIS A 145 5.71 -0.92 11.62
C HIS A 145 5.79 -1.41 10.17
N LEU A 146 6.49 -0.65 9.34
CA LEU A 146 6.69 -0.99 7.94
C LEU A 146 8.09 -1.56 7.73
N VAL A 147 8.17 -2.83 7.29
CA VAL A 147 9.43 -3.43 6.86
C VAL A 147 10.05 -2.59 5.72
N PRO A 148 11.37 -2.34 5.69
CA PRO A 148 12.02 -1.67 4.58
C PRO A 148 11.75 -2.35 3.24
N ARG A 149 11.68 -1.57 2.15
CA ARG A 149 11.62 -2.14 0.80
C ARG A 149 12.95 -2.78 0.44
N SER A 150 12.89 -3.98 -0.10
CA SER A 150 14.07 -4.66 -0.62
C SER A 150 14.53 -4.01 -1.91
N HIS A 151 15.81 -3.69 -1.98
CA HIS A 151 16.49 -3.26 -3.18
C HIS A 151 17.36 -4.42 -3.67
N VAL A 152 17.25 -4.77 -4.95
CA VAL A 152 18.27 -5.62 -5.58
C VAL A 152 19.54 -4.78 -5.61
N PRO A 153 20.65 -5.23 -5.01
CA PRO A 153 21.92 -4.55 -5.19
C PRO A 153 22.16 -4.43 -6.71
N SER A 154 22.43 -3.24 -7.18
CA SER A 154 22.75 -3.03 -8.60
C SER A 154 24.11 -3.69 -8.85
N THR A 155 24.11 -4.95 -9.28
CA THR A 155 25.31 -5.65 -9.75
C THR A 155 25.79 -5.10 -11.09
N HIS A 156 25.16 -4.07 -11.62
CA HIS A 156 25.63 -3.36 -12.78
C HIS A 156 26.69 -2.34 -12.35
N ARG A 157 27.96 -2.80 -12.33
CA ARG A 157 29.09 -1.97 -12.73
C ARG A 157 28.59 -1.09 -13.88
N TRP A 158 28.75 0.24 -13.73
CA TRP A 158 28.39 1.28 -14.69
C TRP A 158 28.64 0.83 -16.15
N ARG A 159 27.64 0.27 -16.81
CA ARG A 159 27.60 0.36 -18.26
C ARG A 159 27.21 1.79 -18.56
N ILE A 160 28.07 2.49 -19.26
CA ILE A 160 27.80 3.82 -19.79
C ILE A 160 26.41 3.79 -20.39
N PRO A 161 25.45 4.56 -19.83
CA PRO A 161 24.08 4.56 -20.37
C PRO A 161 24.14 4.95 -21.82
N ASP A 162 23.36 4.28 -22.67
CA ASP A 162 23.24 4.61 -24.07
C ASP A 162 22.98 6.10 -24.20
N PHE A 163 23.97 6.86 -24.70
CA PHE A 163 24.01 8.32 -24.67
C PHE A 163 22.79 8.95 -25.38
N LYS A 164 22.19 8.22 -26.35
CA LYS A 164 20.94 8.62 -27.00
C LYS A 164 19.70 8.56 -26.12
N ARG A 165 19.71 7.77 -25.03
CA ARG A 165 18.63 7.69 -24.03
C ARG A 165 18.78 8.73 -22.91
N MET A 166 19.98 9.26 -22.71
CA MET A 166 20.28 10.30 -21.69
C MET A 166 19.89 11.72 -22.12
N ILE A 167 19.68 11.97 -23.41
CA ILE A 167 19.43 13.32 -23.97
C ILE A 167 17.93 13.58 -24.18
N ASN A 168 17.04 12.84 -23.54
CA ASN A 168 15.66 13.28 -23.47
C ASN A 168 15.50 14.22 -22.26
N PRO A 169 15.35 15.55 -22.44
CA PRO A 169 15.23 16.50 -21.33
C PRO A 169 14.14 16.12 -20.35
N MET A 170 13.06 15.47 -20.84
CA MET A 170 11.97 14.98 -20.00
C MET A 170 12.40 13.83 -19.09
N SER A 171 13.29 12.94 -19.52
CA SER A 171 13.77 11.85 -18.66
C SER A 171 14.71 12.34 -17.56
N ILE A 172 15.41 13.45 -17.78
CA ILE A 172 16.23 14.12 -16.77
C ILE A 172 15.32 14.84 -15.77
N ILE A 173 14.32 15.56 -16.26
CA ILE A 173 13.31 16.22 -15.42
C ILE A 173 12.55 15.18 -14.59
N GLU A 174 12.13 14.05 -15.18
CA GLU A 174 11.48 12.94 -14.45
C GLU A 174 12.39 12.39 -13.33
N LYS A 175 13.69 12.16 -13.60
CA LYS A 175 14.63 11.65 -12.58
C LYS A 175 14.90 12.67 -11.48
N LEU A 176 15.08 13.94 -11.82
CA LEU A 176 15.29 15.01 -10.85
C LEU A 176 14.03 15.23 -10.01
N THR A 177 12.86 15.25 -10.66
CA THR A 177 11.57 15.40 -9.97
C THR A 177 11.16 14.15 -9.22
N GLU A 178 11.53 12.94 -9.66
CA GLU A 178 11.33 11.70 -8.94
C GLU A 178 12.18 11.65 -7.66
N SER A 179 13.44 12.09 -7.74
CA SER A 179 14.29 12.24 -6.55
C SER A 179 13.73 13.30 -5.60
N TYR A 180 13.28 14.43 -6.09
CA TYR A 180 12.63 15.48 -5.31
C TYR A 180 11.29 14.99 -4.75
N ARG A 181 10.47 14.30 -5.55
CA ARG A 181 9.22 13.68 -5.15
C ARG A 181 9.43 12.59 -4.10
N ASN A 182 10.46 11.74 -4.24
CA ASN A 182 10.80 10.74 -3.24
C ASN A 182 11.28 11.37 -1.93
N ARG A 183 12.01 12.48 -1.99
CA ARG A 183 12.39 13.27 -0.79
C ARG A 183 11.18 13.98 -0.18
N LEU A 184 10.31 14.51 -1.01
CA LEU A 184 9.06 15.14 -0.58
C LEU A 184 8.08 14.09 -0.03
N ASP A 185 7.98 12.92 -0.68
CA ASP A 185 7.23 11.76 -0.20
C ASP A 185 7.80 11.25 1.14
N GLN A 186 9.09 11.37 1.38
CA GLN A 186 9.72 11.14 2.69
C GLN A 186 9.41 12.26 3.70
N ALA A 187 9.31 13.49 3.26
CA ALA A 187 9.06 14.65 4.12
C ALA A 187 7.57 14.91 4.40
N ILE A 188 6.70 14.61 3.42
CA ILE A 188 5.23 14.69 3.53
C ILE A 188 4.65 13.32 3.91
N ASN A 189 5.50 12.36 4.18
CA ASN A 189 5.13 10.96 4.19
C ASN A 189 3.98 10.72 5.15
N VAL A 190 2.98 10.11 4.58
CA VAL A 190 1.89 9.44 5.27
C VAL A 190 2.43 8.49 6.35
N PHE A 191 3.71 8.15 6.26
CA PHE A 191 4.45 7.28 7.16
C PHE A 191 5.82 7.90 7.43
N GLY A 192 5.86 8.88 8.32
CA GLY A 192 7.13 9.25 8.93
C GLY A 192 7.77 8.01 9.56
N PRO A 193 9.09 8.02 9.78
CA PRO A 193 9.77 6.94 10.52
C PRO A 193 9.14 6.70 11.90
N ASN A 194 8.35 7.66 12.38
CA ASN A 194 7.71 7.66 13.69
C ASN A 194 6.20 7.44 13.63
N SER A 195 5.62 7.02 12.49
CA SER A 195 4.19 6.72 12.41
C SER A 195 3.90 5.30 12.88
N PHE A 196 2.95 5.16 13.80
CA PHE A 196 2.40 3.86 14.18
C PHE A 196 1.33 3.45 13.17
N CYS A 197 1.56 2.37 12.46
CA CYS A 197 0.69 1.93 11.37
C CYS A 197 -0.29 0.87 11.87
N ILE A 198 -1.60 1.12 11.72
CA ILE A 198 -2.63 0.14 12.06
C ILE A 198 -3.36 -0.28 10.79
N LYS A 199 -3.26 -1.55 10.43
CA LYS A 199 -4.01 -2.12 9.31
C LYS A 199 -5.42 -2.45 9.79
N VAL A 200 -6.37 -1.55 9.50
CA VAL A 200 -7.76 -1.67 9.95
C VAL A 200 -8.61 -2.56 9.07
N SER A 201 -8.24 -2.72 7.79
CA SER A 201 -8.98 -3.60 6.87
C SER A 201 -8.10 -4.14 5.74
N THR A 202 -8.55 -5.21 5.11
CA THR A 202 -8.01 -5.78 3.87
C THR A 202 -9.14 -5.98 2.88
N GLY A 203 -8.84 -5.85 1.57
CA GLY A 203 -9.84 -6.01 0.52
C GLY A 203 -10.73 -4.78 0.35
N CYS A 204 -11.67 -4.85 -0.60
CA CYS A 204 -12.50 -3.71 -0.96
C CYS A 204 -13.84 -4.19 -1.55
N PRO A 205 -14.99 -3.59 -1.17
CA PRO A 205 -16.29 -3.96 -1.70
C PRO A 205 -16.53 -3.42 -3.11
N ASN A 206 -15.75 -2.41 -3.54
CA ASN A 206 -15.95 -1.72 -4.80
C ASN A 206 -15.62 -2.58 -6.04
N LYS A 207 -16.17 -2.20 -7.19
CA LYS A 207 -16.02 -2.91 -8.47
C LYS A 207 -15.36 -2.02 -9.54
N CYS A 208 -14.35 -1.23 -9.16
CA CYS A 208 -13.66 -0.34 -10.11
C CYS A 208 -13.08 -1.12 -11.27
N ALA A 209 -13.39 -0.70 -12.51
CA ALA A 209 -13.10 -1.45 -13.74
C ALA A 209 -11.61 -1.69 -13.99
N PHE A 210 -10.72 -0.85 -13.45
CA PHE A 210 -9.27 -0.92 -13.64
C PHE A 210 -8.53 -1.60 -12.49
N CYS A 211 -9.21 -1.96 -11.39
CA CYS A 211 -8.54 -2.24 -10.12
C CYS A 211 -8.01 -3.68 -10.03
N ALA A 212 -6.70 -3.85 -10.18
CA ALA A 212 -6.02 -5.11 -9.92
C ALA A 212 -5.84 -5.40 -8.40
N VAL A 213 -5.92 -4.38 -7.54
CA VAL A 213 -5.80 -4.57 -6.09
C VAL A 213 -6.92 -5.45 -5.56
N LYS A 214 -8.16 -5.27 -6.07
CA LYS A 214 -9.28 -6.14 -5.70
C LYS A 214 -9.03 -7.60 -6.02
N ILE A 215 -8.39 -7.89 -7.15
CA ILE A 215 -8.03 -9.27 -7.54
C ILE A 215 -7.07 -9.86 -6.50
N SER A 216 -6.12 -9.08 -6.02
CA SER A 216 -5.11 -9.55 -5.07
C SER A 216 -5.57 -9.57 -3.61
N ARG A 217 -6.43 -8.62 -3.20
CA ARG A 217 -6.85 -8.45 -1.80
C ARG A 217 -8.24 -9.02 -1.49
N GLY A 218 -9.04 -9.29 -2.51
CA GLY A 218 -10.34 -9.96 -2.38
C GLY A 218 -11.44 -9.08 -1.77
N LYS A 219 -12.37 -9.73 -1.06
CA LYS A 219 -13.49 -9.10 -0.37
C LYS A 219 -12.99 -8.29 0.83
N LEU A 220 -13.78 -7.30 1.24
CA LEU A 220 -13.52 -6.54 2.46
C LEU A 220 -13.53 -7.48 3.68
N ARG A 221 -12.53 -7.32 4.51
CA ARG A 221 -12.42 -7.89 5.86
C ARG A 221 -11.88 -6.82 6.77
N SER A 222 -12.69 -6.36 7.68
CA SER A 222 -12.37 -5.31 8.63
C SER A 222 -11.95 -5.91 9.96
N LYS A 223 -11.00 -5.28 10.63
CA LYS A 223 -10.60 -5.64 11.99
C LYS A 223 -11.68 -5.12 12.96
N PRO A 224 -12.08 -5.87 13.99
CA PRO A 224 -13.00 -5.38 15.02
C PRO A 224 -12.50 -4.06 15.67
N ILE A 225 -13.43 -3.20 16.07
CA ILE A 225 -13.11 -1.86 16.61
C ILE A 225 -12.27 -1.98 17.89
N ASP A 226 -12.63 -2.88 18.80
CA ASP A 226 -11.90 -3.16 20.05
C ASP A 226 -10.44 -3.53 19.81
N ARG A 227 -10.16 -4.37 18.79
CA ARG A 227 -8.79 -4.72 18.40
C ARG A 227 -8.00 -3.54 17.82
N VAL A 228 -8.66 -2.64 17.10
CA VAL A 228 -8.02 -1.41 16.61
C VAL A 228 -7.70 -0.48 17.77
N ILE A 229 -8.60 -0.37 18.76
CA ILE A 229 -8.40 0.43 19.97
C ILE A 229 -7.21 -0.11 20.78
N GLU A 230 -7.15 -1.43 21.02
CA GLU A 230 -6.03 -2.07 21.73
C GLU A 230 -4.66 -1.74 21.07
N GLU A 231 -4.57 -1.88 19.73
CA GLU A 231 -3.34 -1.53 19.00
C GLU A 231 -3.03 -0.03 19.09
N PHE A 232 -4.06 0.81 19.07
CA PHE A 232 -3.92 2.25 19.19
C PHE A 232 -3.38 2.67 20.56
N GLU A 233 -3.94 2.11 21.62
CA GLU A 233 -3.50 2.34 23.01
C GLU A 233 -2.07 1.81 23.25
N GLU A 234 -1.72 0.64 22.67
CA GLU A 234 -0.34 0.15 22.67
C GLU A 234 0.62 1.16 22.02
N GLY A 235 0.22 1.73 20.89
CA GLY A 235 1.01 2.75 20.20
C GLY A 235 1.21 4.01 21.08
N LEU A 236 0.16 4.47 21.74
CA LEU A 236 0.24 5.60 22.69
C LEU A 236 1.15 5.28 23.88
N ALA A 237 1.02 4.09 24.48
CA ALA A 237 1.86 3.65 25.57
C ALA A 237 3.35 3.57 25.18
N ARG A 238 3.64 3.30 23.93
CA ARG A 238 4.99 3.30 23.33
C ARG A 238 5.48 4.70 22.94
N GLY A 239 4.69 5.76 23.19
CA GLY A 239 5.05 7.16 22.95
C GLY A 239 4.85 7.64 21.51
N TYR A 240 4.13 6.88 20.65
CA TYR A 240 3.79 7.37 19.31
C TYR A 240 2.75 8.48 19.36
N LYS A 241 2.95 9.49 18.51
CA LYS A 241 2.04 10.64 18.37
C LYS A 241 1.38 10.72 16.99
N GLU A 242 1.82 9.94 16.04
CA GLU A 242 1.24 9.88 14.71
C GLU A 242 0.78 8.45 14.41
N PHE A 243 -0.51 8.30 14.08
CA PHE A 243 -1.14 7.03 13.75
C PHE A 243 -1.61 7.05 12.31
N ALA A 244 -1.28 6.02 11.55
CA ALA A 244 -1.73 5.86 10.18
C ALA A 244 -2.67 4.66 10.05
N LEU A 245 -3.94 4.92 9.73
CA LEU A 245 -4.90 3.86 9.43
C LEU A 245 -4.72 3.39 8.00
N LEU A 246 -4.44 2.09 7.83
CA LEU A 246 -4.15 1.43 6.56
C LEU A 246 -5.26 0.47 6.17
N GLY A 247 -5.52 0.42 4.89
CA GLY A 247 -6.45 -0.51 4.27
C GLY A 247 -6.46 -0.32 2.76
N THR A 248 -7.00 -1.28 2.05
CA THR A 248 -7.19 -1.16 0.59
C THR A 248 -8.15 -0.01 0.26
N ASP A 249 -9.19 0.15 1.08
CA ASP A 249 -10.10 1.29 1.09
C ASP A 249 -10.56 1.50 2.54
N VAL A 250 -9.93 2.44 3.23
CA VAL A 250 -10.25 2.72 4.64
C VAL A 250 -11.67 3.28 4.79
N GLY A 251 -12.18 4.00 3.79
CA GLY A 251 -13.57 4.50 3.77
C GLY A 251 -14.63 3.39 3.80
N ALA A 252 -14.25 2.18 3.40
CA ALA A 252 -15.15 1.02 3.43
C ALA A 252 -15.11 0.24 4.75
N TYR A 253 -14.26 0.64 5.71
CA TYR A 253 -14.11 -0.06 6.99
C TYR A 253 -15.45 -0.36 7.66
N GLY A 254 -15.56 -1.54 8.24
CA GLY A 254 -16.69 -1.99 9.06
C GLY A 254 -17.93 -2.44 8.29
N ARG A 255 -18.05 -2.13 6.98
CA ARG A 255 -19.25 -2.44 6.17
C ARG A 255 -19.49 -3.94 5.98
N ASP A 256 -18.53 -4.78 6.28
CA ASP A 256 -18.66 -6.25 6.25
C ASP A 256 -19.27 -6.83 7.53
N HIS A 257 -19.37 -6.04 8.61
CA HIS A 257 -19.97 -6.47 9.88
C HIS A 257 -20.83 -5.39 10.56
N GLY A 258 -21.40 -4.44 9.79
CA GLY A 258 -22.39 -3.49 10.27
C GLY A 258 -21.86 -2.25 10.98
N ASN A 259 -20.56 -2.02 10.97
CA ASN A 259 -19.92 -0.79 11.45
C ASN A 259 -19.45 0.09 10.28
N THR A 260 -18.96 1.27 10.59
CA THR A 260 -18.43 2.25 9.63
C THR A 260 -17.07 2.80 10.09
N LEU A 261 -16.38 3.50 9.19
CA LEU A 261 -15.18 4.26 9.57
C LEU A 261 -15.51 5.35 10.59
N VAL A 262 -16.71 5.94 10.51
CA VAL A 262 -17.19 6.95 11.46
C VAL A 262 -17.25 6.38 12.87
N ASP A 263 -17.80 5.17 13.04
CA ASP A 263 -17.87 4.51 14.34
C ASP A 263 -16.47 4.31 14.92
N LEU A 264 -15.54 3.78 14.13
CA LEU A 264 -14.15 3.62 14.56
C LEU A 264 -13.51 4.94 14.97
N LEU A 265 -13.62 5.97 14.13
CA LEU A 265 -13.00 7.27 14.42
C LEU A 265 -13.62 7.94 15.65
N SER A 266 -14.94 7.78 15.84
CA SER A 266 -15.64 8.29 17.01
C SER A 266 -15.10 7.70 18.31
N GLU A 267 -14.73 6.42 18.32
CA GLU A 267 -14.09 5.81 19.49
C GLU A 267 -12.63 6.27 19.63
N LEU A 268 -11.87 6.31 18.54
CA LEU A 268 -10.47 6.70 18.61
C LEU A 268 -10.29 8.14 19.11
N ILE A 269 -11.13 9.10 18.70
CA ILE A 269 -10.98 10.50 19.13
C ILE A 269 -11.34 10.73 20.61
N LYS A 270 -12.07 9.80 21.26
CA LYS A 270 -12.35 9.84 22.72
C LYS A 270 -11.13 9.51 23.56
N ILE A 271 -10.17 8.77 23.00
CA ILE A 271 -8.94 8.39 23.71
C ILE A 271 -8.15 9.64 24.05
N LYS A 272 -7.74 9.79 25.31
CA LYS A 272 -6.95 10.93 25.79
C LYS A 272 -5.51 10.82 25.28
N GLY A 273 -4.92 11.94 24.92
CA GLY A 273 -3.52 12.00 24.48
C GLY A 273 -3.28 13.09 23.43
N ASP A 274 -2.01 13.42 23.23
CA ASP A 274 -1.52 14.30 22.16
C ASP A 274 -1.09 13.42 20.96
N TYR A 275 -1.98 13.31 19.97
CA TYR A 275 -1.75 12.50 18.79
C TYR A 275 -2.54 12.99 17.58
N THR A 276 -2.10 12.57 16.41
CA THR A 276 -2.80 12.76 15.12
C THR A 276 -3.04 11.45 14.40
N ILE A 277 -4.14 11.39 13.65
CA ILE A 277 -4.55 10.24 12.84
C ILE A 277 -4.50 10.64 11.37
N ARG A 278 -3.95 9.76 10.54
CA ARG A 278 -3.85 9.90 9.09
C ARG A 278 -4.70 8.85 8.40
N LEU A 279 -5.64 9.29 7.56
CA LEU A 279 -6.58 8.43 6.84
C LEU A 279 -6.12 8.22 5.40
N ARG A 280 -5.85 6.98 5.02
CA ARG A 280 -5.44 6.65 3.64
C ARG A 280 -6.53 5.96 2.86
N ASN A 281 -6.52 6.22 1.53
CA ASN A 281 -7.32 5.48 0.56
C ASN A 281 -8.82 5.46 0.89
N ILE A 282 -9.40 6.64 1.07
CA ILE A 282 -10.86 6.78 1.17
C ILE A 282 -11.41 6.98 -0.25
N GLN A 283 -12.22 6.06 -0.73
CA GLN A 283 -12.89 6.25 -2.02
C GLN A 283 -13.87 7.42 -1.93
N PRO A 284 -13.91 8.34 -2.94
CA PRO A 284 -14.78 9.50 -2.95
C PRO A 284 -16.25 9.21 -2.62
N LYS A 285 -16.79 8.10 -3.12
CA LYS A 285 -18.15 7.66 -2.78
C LYS A 285 -18.38 7.59 -1.27
N PHE A 286 -17.47 6.97 -0.54
CA PHE A 286 -17.60 6.85 0.92
C PHE A 286 -17.28 8.14 1.64
N LEU A 287 -16.34 8.95 1.10
CA LEU A 287 -16.09 10.29 1.63
C LEU A 287 -17.34 11.18 1.58
N ILE A 288 -18.02 11.19 0.43
CA ILE A 288 -19.25 11.97 0.21
C ILE A 288 -20.35 11.46 1.13
N GLU A 289 -20.52 10.14 1.22
CA GLU A 289 -21.55 9.49 2.04
C GLU A 289 -21.41 9.83 3.54
N MET A 290 -20.17 9.83 4.06
CA MET A 290 -19.88 10.08 5.48
C MET A 290 -19.53 11.54 5.79
N LEU A 291 -19.61 12.45 4.84
CA LEU A 291 -19.12 13.82 5.00
C LEU A 291 -19.71 14.57 6.19
N PRO A 292 -21.02 14.51 6.48
CA PRO A 292 -21.59 15.21 7.64
C PRO A 292 -20.97 14.74 8.97
N GLU A 293 -20.88 13.45 9.19
CA GLU A 293 -20.35 12.84 10.41
C GLU A 293 -18.83 13.03 10.49
N LEU A 294 -18.15 12.95 9.36
CA LEU A 294 -16.70 13.19 9.30
C LEU A 294 -16.33 14.62 9.69
N ILE A 295 -17.18 15.60 9.33
CA ILE A 295 -16.99 17.00 9.77
C ILE A 295 -17.02 17.10 11.28
N GLU A 296 -17.92 16.42 11.96
CA GLU A 296 -17.98 16.43 13.44
C GLU A 296 -16.71 15.80 14.06
N ILE A 297 -16.23 14.71 13.49
CA ILE A 297 -14.96 14.08 13.91
C ILE A 297 -13.77 15.01 13.72
N LEU A 298 -13.71 15.71 12.58
CA LEU A 298 -12.63 16.63 12.25
C LEU A 298 -12.52 17.82 13.21
N ARG A 299 -13.62 18.24 13.84
CA ARG A 299 -13.62 19.28 14.89
C ARG A 299 -12.76 18.92 16.11
N SER A 300 -12.46 17.63 16.30
CA SER A 300 -11.53 17.21 17.36
C SER A 300 -10.09 17.68 17.14
N GLY A 301 -9.74 18.11 15.94
CA GLY A 301 -8.37 18.47 15.56
C GLY A 301 -7.41 17.28 15.46
N LYS A 302 -7.88 16.05 15.72
CA LYS A 302 -7.03 14.84 15.76
C LYS A 302 -6.79 14.21 14.39
N ILE A 303 -7.52 14.59 13.36
CA ILE A 303 -7.31 14.07 11.99
C ILE A 303 -6.48 15.09 11.21
N SER A 304 -5.25 14.74 10.86
CA SER A 304 -4.31 15.65 10.18
C SER A 304 -4.18 15.43 8.67
N TYR A 305 -4.62 14.29 8.17
CA TYR A 305 -4.41 13.91 6.77
C TYR A 305 -5.53 13.02 6.24
N LEU A 306 -5.92 13.27 4.99
CA LEU A 306 -6.91 12.50 4.26
C LEU A 306 -6.44 12.27 2.81
N SER A 307 -6.53 11.02 2.33
CA SER A 307 -6.26 10.69 0.93
C SER A 307 -7.50 10.14 0.26
N SER A 308 -7.97 10.83 -0.80
CA SER A 308 -9.13 10.41 -1.59
C SER A 308 -8.87 10.60 -3.09
N ALA A 309 -8.94 9.50 -3.85
CA ALA A 309 -8.56 9.47 -5.26
C ALA A 309 -9.74 9.86 -6.17
N ALA A 310 -9.66 11.03 -6.79
CA ALA A 310 -10.65 11.49 -7.79
C ALA A 310 -10.66 10.61 -9.05
N GLU A 311 -9.51 10.11 -9.47
CA GLU A 311 -9.24 9.34 -10.69
C GLU A 311 -9.47 10.11 -11.99
N SER A 312 -10.60 10.81 -12.17
CA SER A 312 -10.92 11.62 -13.35
C SER A 312 -11.74 12.85 -12.97
N GLY A 313 -11.59 13.93 -13.71
CA GLY A 313 -12.44 15.13 -13.63
C GLY A 313 -13.70 15.07 -14.50
N ASN A 314 -14.05 13.90 -15.05
CA ASN A 314 -15.15 13.77 -15.99
C ASN A 314 -16.10 12.62 -15.63
N ASN A 315 -17.40 12.92 -15.53
CA ASN A 315 -18.43 11.96 -15.08
C ASN A 315 -18.60 10.75 -16.00
N ARG A 316 -18.44 10.89 -17.33
CA ARG A 316 -18.50 9.75 -18.24
C ARG A 316 -17.36 8.76 -17.96
N ILE A 317 -16.16 9.26 -17.76
CA ILE A 317 -15.00 8.44 -17.41
C ILE A 317 -15.17 7.80 -16.03
N LEU A 318 -15.63 8.55 -15.01
CA LEU A 318 -15.94 8.01 -13.68
C LEU A 318 -16.99 6.89 -13.75
N LYS A 319 -18.02 7.03 -14.59
CA LYS A 319 -19.02 5.99 -14.82
C LYS A 319 -18.40 4.73 -15.45
N LEU A 320 -17.55 4.89 -16.47
CA LEU A 320 -16.83 3.78 -17.10
C LEU A 320 -15.85 3.10 -16.13
N MET A 321 -15.23 3.87 -15.25
CA MET A 321 -14.38 3.38 -14.16
C MET A 321 -15.19 2.71 -13.04
N ARG A 322 -16.52 2.81 -13.03
CA ARG A 322 -17.41 2.32 -11.96
C ARG A 322 -17.12 2.94 -10.60
N ARG A 323 -16.90 4.24 -10.55
CA ARG A 323 -16.54 4.94 -9.31
C ARG A 323 -17.72 5.23 -8.39
N GLY A 324 -18.95 5.37 -8.92
CA GLY A 324 -20.19 5.50 -8.15
C GLY A 324 -20.37 6.85 -7.43
N TYR A 325 -19.77 7.93 -7.96
CA TYR A 325 -19.96 9.32 -7.55
C TYR A 325 -19.85 10.25 -8.76
N THR A 326 -20.27 11.50 -8.63
CA THR A 326 -20.05 12.55 -9.62
C THR A 326 -18.87 13.42 -9.23
N ILE A 327 -18.24 14.07 -10.21
CA ILE A 327 -17.09 14.95 -9.91
C ILE A 327 -17.55 16.21 -9.16
N GLU A 328 -18.77 16.66 -9.37
CA GLU A 328 -19.39 17.78 -8.68
C GLU A 328 -19.51 17.49 -7.18
N ASP A 329 -20.11 16.34 -6.81
CA ASP A 329 -20.25 15.91 -5.40
C ASP A 329 -18.87 15.79 -4.72
N TYR A 330 -17.88 15.27 -5.45
CA TYR A 330 -16.52 15.18 -4.93
C TYR A 330 -15.88 16.54 -4.70
N LYS A 331 -16.03 17.48 -5.66
CA LYS A 331 -15.54 18.86 -5.54
C LYS A 331 -16.14 19.56 -4.34
N ASP A 332 -17.47 19.48 -4.20
CA ASP A 332 -18.20 20.09 -3.09
C ASP A 332 -17.74 19.53 -1.73
N ALA A 333 -17.54 18.21 -1.64
CA ALA A 333 -17.01 17.59 -0.43
C ALA A 333 -15.59 18.09 -0.08
N ILE A 334 -14.66 18.11 -1.03
CA ILE A 334 -13.31 18.56 -0.80
C ILE A 334 -13.23 20.06 -0.47
N LEU A 335 -13.97 20.90 -1.20
CA LEU A 335 -14.03 22.34 -0.94
C LEU A 335 -14.62 22.63 0.44
N THR A 336 -15.66 21.89 0.85
CA THR A 336 -16.23 21.97 2.20
C THR A 336 -15.19 21.62 3.28
N LEU A 337 -14.43 20.54 3.07
CA LEU A 337 -13.38 20.16 4.00
C LEU A 337 -12.27 21.22 4.09
N LYS A 338 -11.80 21.72 2.95
CA LYS A 338 -10.72 22.73 2.92
C LYS A 338 -11.15 24.07 3.50
N SER A 339 -12.40 24.49 3.31
CA SER A 339 -12.90 25.74 3.88
C SER A 339 -13.08 25.67 5.41
N ARG A 340 -13.53 24.52 5.93
CA ARG A 340 -13.79 24.31 7.35
C ARG A 340 -12.54 23.91 8.15
N PHE A 341 -11.60 23.22 7.51
CA PHE A 341 -10.40 22.64 8.12
C PHE A 341 -9.17 22.93 7.25
N PRO A 342 -8.68 24.19 7.20
CA PRO A 342 -7.56 24.59 6.34
C PRO A 342 -6.26 23.85 6.66
N GLU A 343 -6.08 23.38 7.89
CA GLU A 343 -4.90 22.60 8.32
C GLU A 343 -4.95 21.13 7.86
N LEU A 344 -6.13 20.62 7.47
CA LEU A 344 -6.28 19.26 7.00
C LEU A 344 -5.53 19.09 5.67
N GLN A 345 -4.54 18.21 5.66
CA GLN A 345 -3.82 17.84 4.44
C GLN A 345 -4.68 16.90 3.58
N ILE A 346 -5.00 17.31 2.37
CA ILE A 346 -5.81 16.52 1.44
C ILE A 346 -4.99 16.14 0.22
N ARG A 347 -4.84 14.82 0.01
CA ARG A 347 -4.19 14.23 -1.16
C ARG A 347 -5.23 13.65 -2.11
N THR A 348 -5.01 13.84 -3.41
CA THR A 348 -5.78 13.17 -4.46
C THR A 348 -4.90 12.39 -5.43
N GLN A 349 -5.55 11.59 -6.28
CA GLN A 349 -4.91 10.84 -7.37
C GLN A 349 -5.72 11.03 -8.64
N ILE A 350 -5.02 11.13 -9.77
CA ILE A 350 -5.62 11.22 -11.11
C ILE A 350 -5.01 10.14 -11.99
N MET A 351 -5.87 9.42 -12.71
CA MET A 351 -5.49 8.45 -13.71
C MET A 351 -5.69 9.07 -15.11
N VAL A 352 -4.71 8.96 -15.98
CA VAL A 352 -4.77 9.48 -17.36
C VAL A 352 -4.68 8.36 -18.38
N GLY A 353 -5.43 8.49 -19.47
CA GLY A 353 -5.41 7.53 -20.57
C GLY A 353 -6.26 6.28 -20.31
N PHE A 354 -7.30 6.39 -19.49
CA PHE A 354 -8.30 5.33 -19.33
C PHE A 354 -8.96 5.01 -20.69
N PRO A 355 -9.36 3.74 -20.98
CA PRO A 355 -9.99 3.39 -22.27
C PRO A 355 -11.10 4.37 -22.65
N SER A 356 -11.10 4.81 -23.88
CA SER A 356 -11.99 5.82 -24.50
C SER A 356 -11.91 7.25 -23.97
N GLU A 357 -10.99 7.58 -23.07
CA GLU A 357 -10.77 8.96 -22.62
C GLU A 357 -10.39 9.86 -23.79
N THR A 358 -11.20 10.87 -24.06
CA THR A 358 -10.93 11.92 -25.08
C THR A 358 -9.95 12.97 -24.56
N GLU A 359 -9.47 13.86 -25.44
CA GLU A 359 -8.61 14.96 -25.01
C GLU A 359 -9.39 15.95 -24.14
N GLN A 360 -10.66 16.22 -24.46
CA GLN A 360 -11.51 17.11 -23.66
C GLN A 360 -11.70 16.58 -22.22
N GLU A 361 -11.96 15.31 -22.06
CA GLU A 361 -12.14 14.69 -20.74
C GLU A 361 -10.83 14.65 -19.92
N PHE A 362 -9.69 14.52 -20.61
CA PHE A 362 -8.40 14.72 -19.98
C PHE A 362 -8.21 16.18 -19.51
N GLN A 363 -8.66 17.18 -20.30
CA GLN A 363 -8.61 18.60 -19.88
C GLN A 363 -9.54 18.85 -18.68
N ASP A 364 -10.69 18.17 -18.57
CA ASP A 364 -11.56 18.24 -17.39
C ASP A 364 -10.81 17.79 -16.13
N SER A 365 -10.02 16.72 -16.23
CA SER A 365 -9.17 16.25 -15.12
C SER A 365 -8.06 17.23 -14.75
N LEU A 366 -7.49 17.97 -15.73
CA LEU A 366 -6.54 19.03 -15.43
C LEU A 366 -7.20 20.26 -14.80
N ARG A 367 -8.43 20.57 -15.20
CA ARG A 367 -9.21 21.69 -14.66
C ARG A 367 -9.55 21.47 -13.18
N LEU A 368 -9.86 20.23 -12.79
CA LEU A 368 -10.05 19.87 -11.39
C LEU A 368 -8.86 20.31 -10.50
N LEU A 369 -7.63 20.23 -11.02
CA LEU A 369 -6.43 20.66 -10.28
C LEU A 369 -6.30 22.19 -10.20
N ASP A 370 -6.95 22.95 -11.09
CA ASP A 370 -7.00 24.41 -10.99
C ASP A 370 -8.08 24.87 -10.01
N GLU A 371 -9.18 24.14 -9.94
CA GLU A 371 -10.35 24.47 -9.12
C GLU A 371 -10.16 24.13 -7.64
N ILE A 372 -9.35 23.11 -7.34
CA ILE A 372 -9.12 22.64 -5.96
C ILE A 372 -7.63 22.71 -5.61
N ASN A 373 -7.32 23.40 -4.53
CA ASN A 373 -5.96 23.46 -4.00
C ASN A 373 -5.67 22.22 -3.12
N PHE A 374 -5.37 21.08 -3.75
CA PHE A 374 -4.91 19.88 -3.03
C PHE A 374 -3.51 20.10 -2.46
N ASP A 375 -3.22 19.49 -1.33
CA ASP A 375 -1.87 19.52 -0.76
C ASP A 375 -0.90 18.63 -1.54
N PHE A 376 -1.41 17.55 -2.11
CA PHE A 376 -0.63 16.66 -2.96
C PHE A 376 -1.50 15.99 -4.03
N VAL A 377 -0.97 15.91 -5.26
CA VAL A 377 -1.63 15.25 -6.39
C VAL A 377 -0.71 14.19 -6.98
N GLU A 378 -1.15 12.94 -6.97
CA GLU A 378 -0.47 11.87 -7.70
C GLU A 378 -1.12 11.65 -9.07
N VAL A 379 -0.27 11.46 -10.07
CA VAL A 379 -0.71 11.16 -11.43
C VAL A 379 -0.26 9.76 -11.81
N TYR A 380 -1.19 8.94 -12.30
CA TYR A 380 -0.92 7.59 -12.76
C TYR A 380 -1.31 7.43 -14.24
N PRO A 381 -0.43 6.90 -15.08
CA PRO A 381 -0.84 6.47 -16.41
C PRO A 381 -1.67 5.19 -16.29
N PHE A 382 -2.77 5.09 -17.02
CA PHE A 382 -3.53 3.84 -17.11
C PHE A 382 -2.65 2.71 -17.65
N GLN A 383 -2.80 1.53 -17.05
CA GLN A 383 -2.16 0.31 -17.48
C GLN A 383 -3.18 -0.83 -17.45
N ALA A 384 -3.39 -1.45 -18.59
CA ALA A 384 -4.22 -2.65 -18.69
C ALA A 384 -3.61 -3.76 -17.83
N ARG A 385 -4.29 -4.15 -16.75
CA ARG A 385 -3.84 -5.25 -15.89
C ARG A 385 -4.65 -6.50 -16.16
N PRO A 386 -4.02 -7.69 -16.16
CA PRO A 386 -4.73 -8.94 -16.39
C PRO A 386 -5.96 -9.07 -15.48
N ASN A 387 -7.02 -9.65 -16.00
CA ASN A 387 -8.27 -9.93 -15.29
C ASN A 387 -9.04 -8.68 -14.80
N THR A 388 -8.68 -7.47 -15.25
CA THR A 388 -9.48 -6.26 -15.02
C THR A 388 -10.39 -6.00 -16.22
N GLU A 389 -11.59 -5.48 -15.96
CA GLU A 389 -12.55 -5.13 -17.04
C GLU A 389 -11.95 -4.09 -18.00
N ALA A 390 -11.26 -3.08 -17.49
CA ALA A 390 -10.64 -2.04 -18.28
C ALA A 390 -9.57 -2.57 -19.27
N ALA A 391 -8.97 -3.73 -19.00
CA ALA A 391 -8.00 -4.33 -19.90
C ALA A 391 -8.62 -4.83 -21.22
N THR A 392 -9.92 -5.16 -21.20
CA THR A 392 -10.67 -5.70 -22.35
C THR A 392 -11.61 -4.68 -22.99
N MET A 393 -11.70 -3.46 -22.42
CA MET A 393 -12.51 -2.39 -22.99
C MET A 393 -12.03 -2.00 -24.39
N LYS A 394 -12.96 -1.70 -25.28
CA LYS A 394 -12.68 -1.13 -26.61
C LYS A 394 -12.07 0.28 -26.45
N ASN A 395 -11.50 0.78 -27.55
CA ASN A 395 -10.93 2.14 -27.63
C ASN A 395 -9.83 2.41 -26.58
N GLN A 396 -8.90 1.48 -26.43
CA GLN A 396 -7.69 1.68 -25.64
C GLN A 396 -6.95 2.92 -26.14
N VAL A 397 -6.58 3.81 -25.24
CA VAL A 397 -5.82 5.01 -25.59
C VAL A 397 -4.39 4.61 -25.97
N PRO A 398 -3.86 5.07 -27.11
CA PRO A 398 -2.50 4.71 -27.52
C PRO A 398 -1.43 5.11 -26.49
N ALA A 399 -0.44 4.23 -26.28
CA ALA A 399 0.61 4.45 -25.27
C ALA A 399 1.34 5.81 -25.41
N LYS A 400 1.54 6.31 -26.64
CA LYS A 400 2.13 7.62 -26.92
C LYS A 400 1.25 8.75 -26.36
N VAL A 401 -0.07 8.63 -26.49
CA VAL A 401 -1.05 9.61 -25.97
C VAL A 401 -1.08 9.56 -24.44
N ILE A 402 -1.15 8.35 -23.84
CA ILE A 402 -1.09 8.17 -22.38
C ILE A 402 0.18 8.85 -21.82
N ARG A 403 1.33 8.59 -22.43
CA ARG A 403 2.61 9.19 -22.01
C ARG A 403 2.55 10.73 -22.07
N ARG A 404 2.07 11.30 -23.18
CA ARG A 404 1.93 12.75 -23.32
C ARG A 404 1.02 13.35 -22.25
N ARG A 405 -0.16 12.74 -22.00
CA ARG A 405 -1.11 13.16 -20.95
C ARG A 405 -0.50 13.03 -19.57
N TYR A 406 0.20 11.94 -19.31
CA TYR A 406 0.91 11.73 -18.05
C TYR A 406 1.92 12.85 -17.78
N HIS A 407 2.81 13.16 -18.74
CA HIS A 407 3.79 14.22 -18.58
C HIS A 407 3.11 15.57 -18.32
N LYS A 408 2.05 15.91 -19.09
CA LYS A 408 1.33 17.18 -18.90
C LYS A 408 0.69 17.27 -17.52
N ALA A 409 0.00 16.25 -17.08
CA ALA A 409 -0.63 16.20 -15.76
C ALA A 409 0.40 16.18 -14.62
N TYR A 410 1.51 15.45 -14.81
CA TYR A 410 2.61 15.38 -13.85
C TYR A 410 3.29 16.74 -13.65
N MET A 411 3.62 17.45 -14.75
CA MET A 411 4.16 18.81 -14.65
C MET A 411 3.18 19.75 -13.95
N LYS A 412 1.89 19.67 -14.27
CA LYS A 412 0.87 20.46 -13.60
C LYS A 412 0.80 20.16 -12.10
N SER A 413 0.90 18.89 -11.70
CA SER A 413 0.91 18.50 -10.28
C SER A 413 2.12 19.03 -9.52
N LEU A 414 3.30 19.13 -10.18
CA LEU A 414 4.50 19.73 -9.60
C LEU A 414 4.36 21.24 -9.40
N PHE A 415 3.83 21.96 -10.40
CA PHE A 415 3.55 23.41 -10.28
C PHE A 415 2.52 23.67 -9.17
N HIS A 416 1.50 22.83 -9.08
CA HIS A 416 0.50 22.90 -8.03
C HIS A 416 1.13 22.74 -6.64
N LEU A 417 2.00 21.76 -6.47
CA LEU A 417 2.72 21.51 -5.23
C LEU A 417 3.64 22.70 -4.83
N MET A 418 4.39 23.28 -5.77
CA MET A 418 5.22 24.43 -5.50
C MET A 418 4.39 25.64 -5.03
N ARG A 419 3.26 25.88 -5.70
CA ARG A 419 2.35 27.00 -5.37
C ARG A 419 1.67 26.83 -4.00
N SER A 420 1.26 25.61 -3.66
CA SER A 420 0.64 25.33 -2.35
C SER A 420 1.64 25.47 -1.20
N ASN A 421 2.91 25.15 -1.43
CA ASN A 421 3.97 25.32 -0.43
C ASN A 421 4.38 26.79 -0.26
N GLU A 422 4.38 27.59 -1.32
CA GLU A 422 4.62 29.03 -1.22
C GLU A 422 3.53 29.73 -0.40
N GLN A 423 2.26 29.40 -0.61
CA GLN A 423 1.16 29.94 0.21
C GLN A 423 1.30 29.57 1.68
N LYS A 424 1.60 28.32 2.01
CA LYS A 424 1.81 27.87 3.39
C LYS A 424 3.08 28.44 4.02
N SER A 425 4.13 28.73 3.26
CA SER A 425 5.35 29.35 3.77
C SER A 425 5.17 30.84 4.05
N LEU A 426 4.22 31.52 3.40
CA LEU A 426 3.84 32.91 3.66
C LEU A 426 2.91 33.03 4.87
N GLU A 427 2.09 32.02 5.14
CA GLU A 427 1.12 32.01 6.24
C GLU A 427 1.69 31.44 7.54
N HIS A 428 2.61 30.47 7.46
CA HIS A 428 3.27 29.87 8.62
C HIS A 428 4.74 29.57 8.34
N ARG A 429 5.64 30.18 9.08
CA ARG A 429 7.10 30.00 9.13
C ARG A 429 7.51 28.55 9.52
N TRP A 430 7.11 27.56 8.75
CA TRP A 430 7.35 26.15 9.12
C TRP A 430 8.50 25.46 8.36
N TRP A 431 9.36 26.21 7.60
CA TRP A 431 10.48 25.55 6.94
C TRP A 431 11.81 26.32 6.95
N PRO A 432 12.57 26.23 8.08
CA PRO A 432 13.96 26.70 8.10
C PRO A 432 14.94 25.77 7.34
N GLY A 433 14.53 24.54 6.96
CA GLY A 433 15.46 23.49 6.52
C GLY A 433 15.67 23.35 5.00
N LEU A 434 14.71 23.72 4.15
CA LEU A 434 14.81 23.46 2.71
C LEU A 434 15.53 24.54 1.90
N LEU A 435 15.51 25.79 2.36
CA LEU A 435 16.25 26.88 1.71
C LEU A 435 17.77 26.82 1.93
N ARG A 436 18.26 26.01 2.89
CA ARG A 436 19.70 25.79 3.10
C ARG A 436 20.34 24.74 2.20
N LEU A 437 19.55 23.95 1.44
CA LEU A 437 20.08 22.89 0.59
C LEU A 437 20.17 23.27 -0.90
N SER A 438 19.74 24.47 -1.29
CA SER A 438 19.86 24.98 -2.65
C SER A 438 21.03 25.96 -2.87
N LEU A 439 21.86 26.18 -1.85
CA LEU A 439 23.00 27.12 -1.91
C LEU A 439 24.35 26.52 -1.45
N ASN A 440 24.47 25.17 -1.43
CA ASN A 440 25.79 24.53 -1.30
C ASN A 440 25.92 23.36 -2.26
#